data_6e7397f3411b9665713e3fc86ba68750
#
_entry.id   6e7397f3411b9665713e3fc86ba68750
#
_cell.length_a   1.000
_cell.length_b   1.000
_cell.length_c   1.000
_cell.angle_alpha   90.00
_cell.angle_beta   90.00
_cell.angle_gamma   90.00
#
_symmetry.space_group_name_H-M   'P 1'
#
loop_
_entity.id
_entity.type
_entity.pdbx_description
1 polymer ?
#
loop_
_entity_poly.entity_id
_entity_poly.type
_entity_poly.pdbx_seq_one_letter_code
_entity_poly.pdbx_strand_id
1 'polypeptide(L)'
;MGKRVPSDIEISRAARYQPIQDIAAKAGILPEELELLGDCKAKVKLSILDRLKSRPNGKYVDVTAITPTPLGEGKTTTSVGLTQGLGRIGKRSILCIRQPSMGPTFGIKGGAAGGGYSQIIPMEELNLHLGGDIHAVSISHNLLAAAIDARIMHEDRMSDAQLAEAGLKR
;
A
#
# COMPACT_ATOMS: atom_id res chain seq x y z
N MET A 1 5.48 -33.70 5.13
CA MET A 1 4.95 -32.44 5.68
C MET A 1 5.24 -31.32 4.69
N GLY A 2 4.23 -30.75 4.04
CA GLY A 2 4.41 -29.61 3.14
C GLY A 2 4.91 -28.39 3.93
N LYS A 3 5.91 -27.66 3.40
CA LYS A 3 6.34 -26.40 3.99
C LYS A 3 5.15 -25.44 4.03
N ARG A 4 4.82 -24.88 5.18
CA ARG A 4 3.82 -23.81 5.32
C ARG A 4 4.24 -22.63 4.43
N VAL A 5 3.34 -22.15 3.60
CA VAL A 5 3.55 -20.93 2.81
C VAL A 5 3.41 -19.74 3.78
N PRO A 6 4.41 -18.84 3.85
CA PRO A 6 4.31 -17.65 4.70
C PRO A 6 3.16 -16.74 4.26
N SER A 7 2.58 -16.01 5.21
CA SER A 7 1.60 -14.97 4.92
C SER A 7 2.28 -13.73 4.28
N ASP A 8 1.49 -12.89 3.64
CA ASP A 8 1.99 -11.66 2.98
C ASP A 8 2.77 -10.76 3.95
N ILE A 9 2.30 -10.64 5.19
CA ILE A 9 2.95 -9.83 6.22
C ILE A 9 4.27 -10.47 6.71
N GLU A 10 4.32 -11.80 6.82
CA GLU A 10 5.55 -12.51 7.17
C GLU A 10 6.61 -12.33 6.08
N ILE A 11 6.22 -12.36 4.80
CA ILE A 11 7.11 -12.11 3.67
C ILE A 11 7.62 -10.67 3.69
N SER A 12 6.73 -9.70 3.90
CA SER A 12 7.08 -8.27 3.98
C SER A 12 8.10 -8.00 5.09
N ARG A 13 7.85 -8.53 6.29
CA ARG A 13 8.72 -8.33 7.46
C ARG A 13 10.06 -9.04 7.36
N ALA A 14 10.14 -10.12 6.61
CA ALA A 14 11.38 -10.84 6.37
C ALA A 14 12.26 -10.16 5.30
N ALA A 15 11.73 -9.21 4.53
CA ALA A 15 12.45 -8.53 3.47
C ALA A 15 13.46 -7.51 4.04
N ARG A 16 14.61 -7.41 3.38
CA ARG A 16 15.59 -6.36 3.69
C ARG A 16 15.22 -5.09 2.93
N TYR A 17 14.96 -4.03 3.66
CA TYR A 17 14.75 -2.70 3.08
C TYR A 17 16.07 -2.13 2.55
N GLN A 18 16.01 -1.47 1.41
CA GLN A 18 17.07 -0.62 0.90
C GLN A 18 16.64 0.84 1.12
N PRO A 19 17.57 1.75 1.43
CA PRO A 19 17.26 3.16 1.52
C PRO A 19 16.59 3.65 0.24
N ILE A 20 15.52 4.44 0.37
CA ILE A 20 14.77 4.92 -0.81
C ILE A 20 15.63 5.78 -1.73
N GLN A 21 16.65 6.45 -1.18
CA GLN A 21 17.63 7.20 -1.96
C GLN A 21 18.42 6.32 -2.93
N ASP A 22 18.82 5.12 -2.50
CA ASP A 22 19.55 4.18 -3.35
C ASP A 22 18.66 3.63 -4.47
N ILE A 23 17.38 3.40 -4.16
CA ILE A 23 16.37 2.98 -5.15
C ILE A 23 16.13 4.10 -6.17
N ALA A 24 15.98 5.34 -5.71
CA ALA A 24 15.79 6.51 -6.55
C ALA A 24 17.01 6.75 -7.47
N ALA A 25 18.22 6.62 -6.93
CA ALA A 25 19.44 6.75 -7.72
C ALA A 25 19.52 5.70 -8.84
N LYS A 26 19.14 4.44 -8.57
CA LYS A 26 19.05 3.39 -9.59
C LYS A 26 18.02 3.72 -10.67
N ALA A 27 16.94 4.43 -10.32
CA ALA A 27 15.93 4.90 -11.26
C ALA A 27 16.37 6.17 -12.03
N GLY A 28 17.50 6.79 -11.65
CA GLY A 28 18.01 8.03 -12.27
C GLY A 28 17.36 9.29 -11.74
N ILE A 29 16.79 9.25 -10.54
CA ILE A 29 16.24 10.39 -9.82
C ILE A 29 17.36 11.00 -8.98
N LEU A 30 17.52 12.31 -9.03
CA LEU A 30 18.58 13.02 -8.31
C LEU A 30 18.16 13.31 -6.85
N PRO A 31 19.12 13.41 -5.91
CA PRO A 31 18.80 13.68 -4.50
C PRO A 31 17.99 14.97 -4.29
N GLU A 32 18.27 16.03 -5.03
CA GLU A 32 17.55 17.31 -4.99
C GLU A 32 16.10 17.22 -5.50
N GLU A 33 15.78 16.18 -6.27
CA GLU A 33 14.44 15.90 -6.77
C GLU A 33 13.59 15.10 -5.78
N LEU A 34 14.15 14.73 -4.63
CA LEU A 34 13.48 13.95 -3.60
C LEU A 34 13.08 14.81 -2.40
N GLU A 35 11.95 14.47 -1.82
CA GLU A 35 11.50 14.84 -0.48
C GLU A 35 11.35 13.57 0.32
N LEU A 36 12.26 13.32 1.27
CA LEU A 36 12.30 12.08 2.04
C LEU A 36 11.20 12.04 3.09
N LEU A 37 10.55 10.89 3.23
CA LEU A 37 9.57 10.58 4.27
C LEU A 37 10.06 9.34 5.04
N GLY A 38 11.09 9.54 5.86
CA GLY A 38 11.83 8.44 6.49
C GLY A 38 12.76 7.73 5.50
N ASP A 39 13.16 6.50 5.84
CA ASP A 39 14.17 5.77 5.09
C ASP A 39 13.64 5.03 3.87
N CYS A 40 12.35 4.67 3.88
CA CYS A 40 11.74 3.76 2.90
C CYS A 40 10.77 4.44 1.92
N LYS A 41 10.54 5.74 2.06
CA LYS A 41 9.58 6.51 1.25
C LYS A 41 10.14 7.85 0.86
N ALA A 42 9.74 8.34 -0.31
CA ALA A 42 10.01 9.70 -0.75
C ALA A 42 8.93 10.19 -1.70
N LYS A 43 8.76 11.50 -1.78
CA LYS A 43 8.04 12.14 -2.88
C LYS A 43 9.05 12.60 -3.92
N VAL A 44 8.67 12.52 -5.18
CA VAL A 44 9.46 13.05 -6.29
C VAL A 44 8.94 14.44 -6.64
N LYS A 45 9.82 15.43 -6.64
CA LYS A 45 9.48 16.82 -6.97
C LYS A 45 9.19 16.95 -8.46
N LEU A 46 8.26 17.82 -8.80
CA LEU A 46 7.88 18.07 -10.21
C LEU A 46 9.00 18.69 -11.05
N SER A 47 10.03 19.26 -10.44
CA SER A 47 11.23 19.77 -11.15
C SER A 47 11.93 18.73 -12.02
N ILE A 48 11.75 17.42 -11.74
CA ILE A 48 12.27 16.35 -12.58
C ILE A 48 11.71 16.42 -14.01
N LEU A 49 10.49 16.92 -14.19
CA LEU A 49 9.85 17.04 -15.51
C LEU A 49 10.62 18.03 -16.41
N ASP A 50 11.12 19.12 -15.84
CA ASP A 50 11.92 20.10 -16.59
C ASP A 50 13.24 19.49 -17.04
N ARG A 51 13.92 18.77 -16.16
CA ARG A 51 15.18 18.07 -16.49
C ARG A 51 15.01 17.00 -17.55
N LEU A 52 13.88 16.29 -17.53
CA LEU A 52 13.63 15.18 -18.44
C LEU A 52 12.89 15.57 -19.73
N LYS A 53 12.52 16.84 -19.90
CA LYS A 53 11.68 17.34 -21.00
C LYS A 53 12.21 16.96 -22.39
N SER A 54 13.52 16.89 -22.57
CA SER A 54 14.17 16.54 -23.85
C SER A 54 14.44 15.04 -24.01
N ARG A 55 14.16 14.23 -22.99
CA ARG A 55 14.39 12.78 -23.05
C ARG A 55 13.26 12.08 -23.80
N PRO A 56 13.56 11.04 -24.59
CA PRO A 56 12.51 10.22 -25.20
C PRO A 56 11.70 9.50 -24.12
N ASN A 57 10.41 9.35 -24.36
CA ASN A 57 9.52 8.60 -23.47
C ASN A 57 9.89 7.10 -23.49
N GLY A 58 9.76 6.46 -22.34
CA GLY A 58 9.83 5.03 -22.20
C GLY A 58 8.59 4.33 -22.80
N LYS A 59 8.64 3.01 -22.81
CA LYS A 59 7.47 2.19 -23.17
C LYS A 59 6.49 2.18 -22.01
N TYR A 60 5.23 2.45 -22.30
CA TYR A 60 4.14 2.35 -21.35
C TYR A 60 3.45 0.98 -21.50
N VAL A 61 3.24 0.30 -20.39
CA VAL A 61 2.54 -0.99 -20.32
C VAL A 61 1.38 -0.84 -19.35
N ASP A 62 0.17 -1.01 -19.83
CA ASP A 62 -1.04 -0.97 -19.00
C ASP A 62 -1.46 -2.39 -18.61
N VAL A 63 -1.70 -2.59 -17.31
CA VAL A 63 -2.19 -3.85 -16.76
C VAL A 63 -3.61 -3.65 -16.28
N THR A 64 -4.55 -4.18 -17.03
CA THR A 64 -5.99 -3.98 -16.80
C THR A 64 -6.73 -5.32 -16.69
N ALA A 65 -8.03 -5.27 -16.44
CA ALA A 65 -8.93 -6.41 -16.45
C ALA A 65 -10.20 -6.07 -17.21
N ILE A 66 -10.76 -7.05 -17.88
CA ILE A 66 -11.97 -6.88 -18.72
C ILE A 66 -13.19 -6.61 -17.85
N THR A 67 -13.35 -7.36 -16.75
CA THR A 67 -14.53 -7.29 -15.88
C THR A 67 -14.10 -7.19 -14.43
N PRO A 68 -14.66 -6.24 -13.64
CA PRO A 68 -14.39 -6.17 -12.21
C PRO A 68 -15.05 -7.32 -11.46
N THR A 69 -14.35 -7.87 -10.46
CA THR A 69 -14.89 -8.88 -9.54
C THR A 69 -14.91 -8.37 -8.11
N PRO A 70 -15.78 -8.88 -7.22
CA PRO A 70 -15.83 -8.44 -5.83
C PRO A 70 -14.51 -8.62 -5.07
N LEU A 71 -13.76 -9.68 -5.35
CA LEU A 71 -12.52 -10.02 -4.65
C LEU A 71 -11.25 -9.40 -5.30
N GLY A 72 -11.40 -8.79 -6.48
CA GLY A 72 -10.28 -8.24 -7.26
C GLY A 72 -9.72 -9.23 -8.29
N GLU A 73 -9.04 -8.72 -9.30
CA GLU A 73 -8.57 -9.46 -10.48
C GLU A 73 -7.05 -9.67 -10.49
N GLY A 74 -6.35 -9.30 -9.43
CA GLY A 74 -4.90 -9.48 -9.33
C GLY A 74 -4.07 -8.46 -10.15
N LYS A 75 -4.66 -7.36 -10.64
CA LYS A 75 -3.94 -6.34 -11.44
C LYS A 75 -2.67 -5.85 -10.75
N THR A 76 -2.76 -5.46 -9.49
CA THR A 76 -1.62 -4.96 -8.73
C THR A 76 -0.55 -6.04 -8.55
N THR A 77 -0.93 -7.25 -8.16
CA THR A 77 0.01 -8.38 -8.00
C THR A 77 0.73 -8.69 -9.31
N THR A 78 0.00 -8.67 -10.44
CA THR A 78 0.58 -8.87 -11.78
C THR A 78 1.53 -7.73 -12.15
N SER A 79 1.16 -6.47 -11.89
CA SER A 79 2.01 -5.30 -12.19
C SER A 79 3.30 -5.32 -11.39
N VAL A 80 3.23 -5.65 -10.10
CA VAL A 80 4.39 -5.80 -9.22
C VAL A 80 5.29 -6.94 -9.72
N GLY A 81 4.71 -8.12 -9.96
CA GLY A 81 5.45 -9.30 -10.45
C GLY A 81 6.11 -9.06 -11.80
N LEU A 82 5.43 -8.38 -12.72
CA LEU A 82 6.00 -7.99 -14.02
C LEU A 82 7.21 -7.06 -13.84
N THR A 83 7.08 -6.04 -12.97
CA THR A 83 8.18 -5.10 -12.70
C THR A 83 9.39 -5.80 -12.07
N GLN A 84 9.15 -6.69 -11.10
CA GLN A 84 10.20 -7.52 -10.50
C GLN A 84 10.86 -8.43 -11.55
N GLY A 85 10.06 -9.08 -12.40
CA GLY A 85 10.56 -9.95 -13.48
C GLY A 85 11.41 -9.20 -14.50
N LEU A 86 10.99 -8.00 -14.90
CA LEU A 86 11.77 -7.12 -15.78
C LEU A 86 13.11 -6.74 -15.13
N GLY A 87 13.10 -6.37 -13.85
CA GLY A 87 14.31 -6.09 -13.09
C GLY A 87 15.25 -7.30 -13.03
N ARG A 88 14.71 -8.50 -12.86
CA ARG A 88 15.50 -9.75 -12.81
C ARG A 88 16.24 -10.05 -14.10
N ILE A 89 15.70 -9.68 -15.26
CA ILE A 89 16.33 -9.81 -16.56
C ILE A 89 17.11 -8.56 -17.00
N GLY A 90 17.42 -7.66 -16.05
CA GLY A 90 18.25 -6.46 -16.29
C GLY A 90 17.55 -5.33 -17.03
N LYS A 91 16.22 -5.33 -17.13
CA LYS A 91 15.47 -4.24 -17.73
C LYS A 91 15.11 -3.20 -16.65
N ARG A 92 15.29 -1.93 -16.97
CA ARG A 92 14.83 -0.84 -16.12
C ARG A 92 13.33 -0.66 -16.28
N SER A 93 12.60 -0.75 -15.19
CA SER A 93 11.15 -0.55 -15.15
C SER A 93 10.76 0.21 -13.90
N ILE A 94 9.71 1.00 -14.00
CA ILE A 94 9.10 1.73 -12.89
C ILE A 94 7.66 1.28 -12.80
N LEU A 95 7.25 0.84 -11.63
CA LEU A 95 5.88 0.48 -11.33
C LEU A 95 5.09 1.72 -10.96
N CYS A 96 3.98 1.94 -11.65
CA CYS A 96 3.01 2.97 -11.33
C CYS A 96 1.70 2.29 -10.89
N ILE A 97 1.30 2.49 -9.67
CA ILE A 97 0.03 1.96 -9.14
C ILE A 97 -0.76 3.07 -8.48
N ARG A 98 -2.07 2.84 -8.37
CA ARG A 98 -2.89 3.69 -7.52
C ARG A 98 -2.50 3.51 -6.07
N GLN A 99 -2.29 4.62 -5.36
CA GLN A 99 -2.06 4.59 -3.92
C GLN A 99 -3.22 3.89 -3.23
N PRO A 100 -2.96 2.85 -2.41
CA PRO A 100 -3.98 2.23 -1.58
C PRO A 100 -4.54 3.21 -0.55
N SER A 101 -5.74 2.93 -0.08
CA SER A 101 -6.34 3.56 1.08
C SER A 101 -6.59 2.51 2.16
N MET A 102 -7.33 2.83 3.20
CA MET A 102 -7.67 1.85 4.26
C MET A 102 -8.51 0.66 3.80
N GLY A 103 -9.04 0.69 2.57
CA GLY A 103 -9.88 -0.36 2.01
C GLY A 103 -9.31 -1.79 2.11
N PRO A 104 -8.02 -2.04 1.83
CA PRO A 104 -7.43 -3.37 1.97
C PRO A 104 -7.39 -3.89 3.40
N THR A 105 -7.35 -3.00 4.39
CA THR A 105 -7.24 -3.35 5.82
C THR A 105 -8.59 -3.40 6.51
N PHE A 106 -9.48 -2.46 6.20
CA PHE A 106 -10.78 -2.28 6.86
C PHE A 106 -11.98 -2.51 5.94
N GLY A 107 -11.75 -2.95 4.71
CA GLY A 107 -12.79 -3.24 3.72
C GLY A 107 -12.51 -4.53 2.95
N ILE A 108 -13.41 -4.83 2.02
CA ILE A 108 -13.32 -6.06 1.20
C ILE A 108 -12.45 -5.84 -0.04
N LYS A 109 -12.42 -4.60 -0.57
CA LYS A 109 -11.76 -4.26 -1.84
C LYS A 109 -11.05 -2.90 -1.75
N GLY A 110 -9.88 -2.81 -2.34
CA GLY A 110 -9.11 -1.58 -2.49
C GLY A 110 -7.76 -1.87 -3.13
N GLY A 111 -7.02 -0.83 -3.53
CA GLY A 111 -5.64 -0.99 -3.95
C GLY A 111 -4.81 -1.58 -2.81
N ALA A 112 -3.95 -2.52 -3.11
CA ALA A 112 -3.09 -3.18 -2.14
C ALA A 112 -1.63 -3.13 -2.59
N ALA A 113 -0.71 -3.46 -1.67
CA ALA A 113 0.72 -3.56 -1.99
C ALA A 113 1.08 -4.72 -2.92
N GLY A 114 0.10 -5.52 -3.35
CA GLY A 114 0.30 -6.79 -4.03
C GLY A 114 0.07 -7.95 -3.07
N GLY A 115 0.61 -9.13 -3.36
CA GLY A 115 0.48 -10.32 -2.52
C GLY A 115 1.60 -11.33 -2.74
N GLY A 116 1.82 -12.20 -1.77
CA GLY A 116 2.90 -13.15 -1.77
C GLY A 116 4.27 -12.45 -1.93
N TYR A 117 5.08 -12.96 -2.82
CA TYR A 117 6.37 -12.35 -3.19
C TYR A 117 6.23 -11.20 -4.19
N SER A 118 5.06 -11.01 -4.81
CA SER A 118 4.76 -9.89 -5.71
C SER A 118 4.13 -8.75 -4.92
N GLN A 119 4.89 -8.11 -4.03
CA GLN A 119 4.40 -7.03 -3.20
C GLN A 119 5.41 -5.87 -3.07
N ILE A 120 4.89 -4.70 -2.76
CA ILE A 120 5.66 -3.52 -2.41
C ILE A 120 5.87 -3.52 -0.90
N ILE A 121 7.06 -3.16 -0.48
CA ILE A 121 7.45 -3.08 0.93
C ILE A 121 7.85 -1.65 1.30
N PRO A 122 7.56 -1.19 2.53
CA PRO A 122 6.81 -1.87 3.60
C PRO A 122 5.31 -1.94 3.29
N MET A 123 4.75 -3.15 3.31
CA MET A 123 3.36 -3.41 2.94
C MET A 123 2.37 -2.72 3.88
N GLU A 124 2.65 -2.75 5.17
CA GLU A 124 1.78 -2.18 6.22
C GLU A 124 1.60 -0.68 6.02
N GLU A 125 2.69 0.06 5.81
CA GLU A 125 2.63 1.50 5.58
C GLU A 125 1.92 1.85 4.25
N LEU A 126 2.18 1.09 3.20
CA LEU A 126 1.53 1.32 1.91
C LEU A 126 0.02 1.10 1.99
N ASN A 127 -0.42 0.03 2.67
CA ASN A 127 -1.84 -0.33 2.76
C ASN A 127 -2.63 0.56 3.73
N LEU A 128 -1.99 1.08 4.77
CA LEU A 128 -2.65 1.95 5.74
C LEU A 128 -2.64 3.40 5.27
N HIS A 129 -1.46 3.97 5.13
CA HIS A 129 -1.34 5.36 4.73
C HIS A 129 0.10 5.71 4.32
N LEU A 130 0.27 6.24 3.11
CA LEU A 130 1.61 6.48 2.56
C LEU A 130 2.16 7.90 2.84
N GLY A 131 1.36 8.86 3.21
CA GLY A 131 1.88 10.20 3.39
C GLY A 131 0.91 11.24 3.95
N GLY A 132 1.41 12.27 4.60
CA GLY A 132 0.72 13.46 5.03
C GLY A 132 0.02 13.35 6.39
N ASP A 133 0.55 14.03 7.41
CA ASP A 133 0.04 13.97 8.78
C ASP A 133 -1.43 14.40 8.91
N ILE A 134 -1.84 15.44 8.19
CA ILE A 134 -3.22 15.94 8.24
C ILE A 134 -4.21 14.87 7.76
N HIS A 135 -3.88 14.17 6.67
CA HIS A 135 -4.73 13.10 6.16
C HIS A 135 -4.75 11.90 7.11
N ALA A 136 -3.61 11.56 7.72
CA ALA A 136 -3.51 10.50 8.72
C ALA A 136 -4.37 10.81 9.96
N VAL A 137 -4.34 12.04 10.46
CA VAL A 137 -5.20 12.50 11.56
C VAL A 137 -6.68 12.40 11.20
N SER A 138 -7.08 12.89 10.02
CA SER A 138 -8.47 12.83 9.56
C SER A 138 -8.98 11.38 9.44
N ILE A 139 -8.16 10.49 8.88
CA ILE A 139 -8.51 9.07 8.76
C ILE A 139 -8.65 8.41 10.13
N SER A 140 -7.70 8.66 11.04
CA SER A 140 -7.72 8.09 12.39
C SER A 140 -8.94 8.57 13.17
N HIS A 141 -9.27 9.85 13.05
CA HIS A 141 -10.46 10.43 13.66
C HIS A 141 -11.75 9.79 13.13
N ASN A 142 -11.88 9.69 11.81
CA ASN A 142 -13.06 9.11 11.18
C ASN A 142 -13.23 7.61 11.52
N LEU A 143 -12.12 6.86 11.58
CA LEU A 143 -12.16 5.47 12.00
C LEU A 143 -12.59 5.32 13.46
N LEU A 144 -12.06 6.16 14.36
CA LEU A 144 -12.43 6.16 15.77
C LEU A 144 -13.91 6.52 15.94
N ALA A 145 -14.39 7.57 15.28
CA ALA A 145 -15.79 7.97 15.32
C ALA A 145 -16.70 6.83 14.83
N ALA A 146 -16.39 6.22 13.69
CA ALA A 146 -17.16 5.10 13.15
C ALA A 146 -17.16 3.88 14.09
N ALA A 147 -16.04 3.60 14.76
CA ALA A 147 -15.94 2.50 15.72
C ALA A 147 -16.78 2.76 16.97
N ILE A 148 -16.79 4.01 17.47
CA ILE A 148 -17.62 4.42 18.60
C ILE A 148 -19.11 4.34 18.23
N ASP A 149 -19.51 4.87 17.09
CA ASP A 149 -20.90 4.82 16.62
C ASP A 149 -21.39 3.38 16.44
N ALA A 150 -20.57 2.52 15.84
CA ALA A 150 -20.90 1.11 15.69
C ALA A 150 -21.04 0.43 17.06
N ARG A 151 -20.16 0.73 17.99
CA ARG A 151 -20.22 0.21 19.35
C ARG A 151 -21.50 0.65 20.06
N ILE A 152 -21.81 1.91 20.05
CA ILE A 152 -23.06 2.46 20.64
C ILE A 152 -24.27 1.76 20.03
N MET A 153 -24.33 1.67 18.69
CA MET A 153 -25.45 1.03 17.99
C MET A 153 -25.65 -0.44 18.39
N HIS A 154 -24.56 -1.18 18.62
CA HIS A 154 -24.64 -2.57 19.04
C HIS A 154 -25.00 -2.69 20.53
N GLU A 155 -24.41 -1.89 21.40
CA GLU A 155 -24.65 -1.92 22.84
C GLU A 155 -26.08 -1.48 23.21
N ASP A 156 -26.65 -0.51 22.48
CA ASP A 156 -28.04 -0.05 22.69
C ASP A 156 -29.07 -1.15 22.44
N ARG A 157 -28.73 -2.17 21.69
CA ARG A 157 -29.59 -3.34 21.41
C ARG A 157 -29.43 -4.46 22.43
N MET A 158 -28.46 -4.37 23.34
CA MET A 158 -28.14 -5.38 24.33
C MET A 158 -28.75 -5.04 25.67
N SER A 159 -29.25 -6.05 26.39
CA SER A 159 -29.64 -5.91 27.79
C SER A 159 -28.42 -5.79 28.69
N ASP A 160 -28.58 -5.25 29.89
CA ASP A 160 -27.49 -5.11 30.87
C ASP A 160 -26.85 -6.48 31.21
N ALA A 161 -27.63 -7.54 31.22
CA ALA A 161 -27.14 -8.92 31.41
C ALA A 161 -26.21 -9.37 30.27
N GLN A 162 -26.59 -9.09 29.02
CA GLN A 162 -25.77 -9.40 27.84
C GLN A 162 -24.49 -8.55 27.79
N LEU A 163 -24.57 -7.29 28.18
CA LEU A 163 -23.40 -6.43 28.30
C LEU A 163 -22.43 -6.95 29.35
N ALA A 164 -22.93 -7.35 30.51
CA ALA A 164 -22.12 -7.90 31.59
C ALA A 164 -21.45 -9.23 31.17
N GLU A 165 -22.15 -10.11 30.48
CA GLU A 165 -21.62 -11.36 29.93
C GLU A 165 -20.50 -11.10 28.92
N ALA A 166 -20.63 -10.04 28.10
CA ALA A 166 -19.59 -9.59 27.16
C ALA A 166 -18.44 -8.82 27.82
N GLY A 167 -18.48 -8.62 29.15
CA GLY A 167 -17.45 -7.88 29.87
C GLY A 167 -17.51 -6.35 29.63
N LEU A 168 -18.64 -5.86 29.14
CA LEU A 168 -18.89 -4.45 28.85
C LEU A 168 -19.67 -3.77 29.98
N LYS A 169 -19.45 -2.47 30.15
CA LYS A 169 -20.21 -1.62 31.08
C LYS A 169 -20.73 -0.42 30.30
N ARG A 170 -21.99 -0.05 30.55
CA ARG A 170 -22.54 1.25 30.14
C ARG A 170 -21.94 2.38 30.94
#